data_eed10e7a300bf54d756cafa2c0529f38
#
_entry.id   eed10e7a300bf54d756cafa2c0529f38
#
_cell.length_a   1.000
_cell.length_b   1.000
_cell.length_c   1.000
_cell.angle_alpha   90.00
_cell.angle_beta   90.00
_cell.angle_gamma   90.00
#
_symmetry.space_group_name_H-M   'P 1'
#
loop_
_entity.id
_entity.type
_entity.pdbx_description
1 polymer ?
#
loop_
_entity_poly.entity_id
_entity_poly.type
_entity_poly.pdbx_seq_one_letter_code
_entity_poly.pdbx_strand_id
1 'polypeptide(L)' 'MKTGYQIYVKGMNKNGTRSKKFKKAGLHNWFWNEQDAIDRMNKLVDTWKDFGFEYKIVKLG' A
#
# COMPACT_ATOMS: atom_id res chain seq x y z
N MET A 1 9.85 -11.23 15.41
CA MET A 1 9.62 -9.88 14.85
C MET A 1 9.56 -9.94 13.34
N LYS A 2 8.62 -9.22 12.77
CA LYS A 2 8.57 -9.13 11.31
C LYS A 2 9.58 -8.09 10.83
N THR A 3 10.26 -8.42 9.74
CA THR A 3 11.17 -7.49 9.06
C THR A 3 10.69 -7.31 7.64
N GLY A 4 11.33 -6.41 6.89
CA GLY A 4 10.98 -6.16 5.51
C GLY A 4 10.17 -4.87 5.35
N TYR A 5 9.40 -4.82 4.27
CA TYR A 5 8.66 -3.61 3.88
C TYR A 5 7.22 -3.99 3.52
N GLN A 6 6.27 -3.26 4.07
CA GLN A 6 4.85 -3.49 3.82
C GLN A 6 4.25 -2.28 3.13
N ILE A 7 3.48 -2.52 2.07
CA ILE A 7 2.74 -1.45 1.40
C ILE A 7 1.42 -1.24 2.12
N TYR A 8 1.11 0.03 2.41
CA TYR A 8 -0.16 0.43 3.00
C TYR A 8 -0.92 1.30 2.01
N VAL A 9 -2.23 1.23 2.05
CA VAL A 9 -3.12 1.99 1.16
C VAL A 9 -4.18 2.71 1.97
N LYS A 10 -4.52 3.90 1.50
CA LYS A 10 -5.64 4.69 2.02
C LYS A 10 -6.54 5.03 0.85
N GLY A 11 -7.79 4.66 0.93
CA GLY A 11 -8.72 4.84 -0.18
C GLY A 11 -10.14 5.05 0.28
N MET A 12 -11.11 4.67 -0.56
CA MET A 12 -12.51 4.81 -0.22
C MET A 12 -13.03 3.61 0.55
N ASN A 13 -13.90 3.87 1.51
CA ASN A 13 -14.63 2.84 2.24
C ASN A 13 -15.78 2.29 1.38
N LYS A 14 -16.39 1.18 1.82
CA LYS A 14 -17.50 0.57 1.11
C LYS A 14 -18.71 1.49 0.95
N ASN A 15 -18.88 2.43 1.87
CA ASN A 15 -20.00 3.38 1.84
C ASN A 15 -19.69 4.65 1.03
N GLY A 16 -18.59 4.68 0.31
CA GLY A 16 -18.24 5.80 -0.53
C GLY A 16 -17.49 6.93 0.16
N THR A 17 -17.28 6.84 1.48
CA THR A 17 -16.50 7.85 2.20
C THR A 17 -15.01 7.54 2.09
N ARG A 18 -14.19 8.59 2.15
CA ARG A 18 -12.74 8.42 2.09
C ARG A 18 -12.21 7.89 3.42
N SER A 19 -11.35 6.88 3.33
CA SER A 19 -10.68 6.34 4.51
C SER A 19 -9.72 7.38 5.08
N LYS A 20 -9.72 7.53 6.40
CA LYS A 20 -8.81 8.46 7.08
C LYS A 20 -7.54 7.77 7.56
N LYS A 21 -7.47 6.45 7.46
CA LYS A 21 -6.34 5.66 7.96
C LYS A 21 -5.80 4.76 6.87
N PHE A 22 -4.49 4.55 6.90
CA PHE A 22 -3.85 3.58 6.03
C PHE A 22 -4.11 2.17 6.53
N LYS A 23 -4.31 1.25 5.59
CA LYS A 23 -4.49 -0.18 5.86
C LYS A 23 -3.46 -0.95 5.05
N LYS A 24 -3.14 -2.16 5.49
CA LYS A 24 -2.30 -3.04 4.68
C LYS A 24 -2.94 -3.26 3.32
N ALA A 25 -2.14 -3.15 2.26
CA ALA A 25 -2.63 -3.25 0.89
C ALA A 25 -2.83 -4.70 0.45
N GLY A 26 -3.09 -5.61 1.37
CA GLY A 26 -3.32 -7.02 1.09
C GLY A 26 -2.17 -7.89 1.57
N LEU A 27 -2.37 -9.20 1.51
CA LEU A 27 -1.43 -10.16 2.07
C LEU A 27 -0.14 -10.30 1.26
N HIS A 28 -0.17 -9.94 -0.02
CA HIS A 28 0.94 -10.15 -0.94
C HIS A 28 1.76 -8.89 -1.22
N ASN A 29 1.56 -7.83 -0.44
CA ASN A 29 2.27 -6.57 -0.63
C ASN A 29 3.31 -6.32 0.47
N TRP A 30 3.98 -7.38 0.86
CA TRP A 30 5.11 -7.37 1.79
C TRP A 30 6.35 -7.86 1.04
N PHE A 31 7.47 -7.20 1.25
CA PHE A 31 8.70 -7.49 0.50
C PHE A 31 9.91 -7.43 1.42
N TRP A 32 10.92 -8.27 1.12
CA TRP A 32 12.19 -8.24 1.84
C TRP A 32 13.01 -7.01 1.49
N ASN A 33 12.93 -6.55 0.23
CA ASN A 33 13.73 -5.45 -0.28
C ASN A 33 12.87 -4.22 -0.51
N GLU A 34 13.42 -3.04 -0.16
CA GLU A 34 12.71 -1.79 -0.38
C GLU A 34 12.42 -1.56 -1.86
N GLN A 35 13.36 -1.88 -2.73
CA GLN A 35 13.18 -1.66 -4.17
C GLN A 35 12.00 -2.47 -4.71
N ASP A 36 11.84 -3.71 -4.24
CA ASP A 36 10.71 -4.55 -4.65
C ASP A 36 9.39 -3.92 -4.20
N ALA A 37 9.35 -3.38 -2.99
CA ALA A 37 8.17 -2.70 -2.49
C ALA A 37 7.85 -1.44 -3.29
N ILE A 38 8.88 -0.67 -3.64
CA ILE A 38 8.72 0.54 -4.45
C ILE A 38 8.17 0.18 -5.83
N ASP A 39 8.72 -0.83 -6.47
CA ASP A 39 8.28 -1.27 -7.80
C ASP A 39 6.82 -1.71 -7.76
N ARG A 40 6.44 -2.47 -6.73
CA ARG A 40 5.05 -2.91 -6.59
C ARG A 40 4.12 -1.74 -6.32
N MET A 41 4.54 -0.81 -5.46
CA MET A 41 3.73 0.38 -5.16
C MET A 41 3.49 1.20 -6.42
N ASN A 42 4.52 1.42 -7.23
CA ASN A 42 4.39 2.15 -8.48
C ASN A 42 3.40 1.47 -9.43
N LYS A 43 3.41 0.15 -9.46
CA LYS A 43 2.48 -0.62 -10.28
C LYS A 43 1.04 -0.46 -9.78
N LEU A 44 0.84 -0.46 -8.47
CA LEU A 44 -0.49 -0.24 -7.88
C LEU A 44 -0.99 1.16 -8.14
N VAL A 45 -0.12 2.16 -8.02
CA VAL A 45 -0.47 3.55 -8.32
C VAL A 45 -0.94 3.68 -9.77
N ASP A 46 -0.23 3.06 -10.70
CA ASP A 46 -0.60 3.11 -12.11
C ASP A 46 -1.92 2.37 -12.38
N THR A 47 -2.09 1.20 -11.78
CA THR A 47 -3.29 0.38 -11.98
C THR A 47 -4.55 1.06 -11.44
N TRP A 48 -4.45 1.71 -10.28
CA TRP A 48 -5.59 2.27 -9.57
C TRP A 48 -5.59 3.80 -9.54
N LYS A 49 -4.90 4.43 -10.48
CA LYS A 49 -4.72 5.89 -10.50
C LYS A 49 -6.03 6.66 -10.54
N ASP A 50 -7.06 6.10 -11.18
CA ASP A 50 -8.34 6.78 -11.34
C ASP A 50 -9.19 6.75 -10.06
N PHE A 51 -8.78 5.98 -9.06
CA PHE A 51 -9.51 5.85 -7.79
C PHE A 51 -9.02 6.80 -6.70
N GLY A 52 -7.90 7.47 -6.94
CA GLY A 52 -7.37 8.42 -5.96
C GLY A 52 -6.84 7.80 -4.68
N PHE A 53 -6.43 6.54 -4.74
CA PHE A 53 -5.83 5.88 -3.57
C PHE A 53 -4.46 6.46 -3.26
N GLU A 54 -4.13 6.51 -1.97
CA GLU A 54 -2.81 6.91 -1.51
C GLU A 54 -2.07 5.68 -0.98
N TYR A 55 -0.79 5.61 -1.26
CA TYR A 55 0.05 4.48 -0.87
C TYR A 55 1.26 4.95 -0.09
N LYS A 56 1.75 4.10 0.81
CA LYS A 56 3.02 4.32 1.48
C LYS A 56 3.69 3.00 1.79
N ILE A 57 5.01 3.04 1.95
CA ILE A 57 5.81 1.89 2.34
C ILE A 57 6.23 2.08 3.78
N VAL A 58 6.00 1.06 4.61
CA VAL A 58 6.38 1.06 6.01
C VAL A 58 7.47 0.02 6.22
N LYS A 59 8.60 0.45 6.74
CA LYS A 59 9.67 -0.47 7.11
C LYS A 59 9.31 -1.16 8.43
N LEU A 60 9.38 -2.47 8.43
CA LEU A 60 9.08 -3.29 9.59
C LEU A 60 10.39 -3.73 10.26
N GLY A 61 10.49 -3.50 11.54
CA GLY A 61 11.67 -3.89 12.31
C GLY A 61 12.79 -2.88 12.32
#